data_055b2f6ebc637a80954ec7e16ce74ca4
#
_entry.id   055b2f6ebc637a80954ec7e16ce74ca4
#
_cell.length_a   1.000
_cell.length_b   1.000
_cell.length_c   1.000
_cell.angle_alpha   90.00
_cell.angle_beta   90.00
_cell.angle_gamma   90.00
#
_symmetry.space_group_name_H-M   'P 1'
#
loop_
_entity.id
_entity.type
_entity.pdbx_description
1 polymer ?
#
loop_
_entity_poly.entity_id
_entity_poly.type
_entity_poly.pdbx_seq_one_letter_code
_entity_poly.pdbx_strand_id
1 'polypeptide(L)'
;MNSENIIEQAFGKLQIYIKPKEKVQAENLLHRLRSRQLYRELVKYAKEDHLINASVYQTHHGYSLHGKISSRNVELANEDLSMCVELIDEKEKLEAFCIKHADLLRGKMIVFKPVEFWQIK
;
A
#
# COMPACT_ATOMS: atom_id res chain seq x y z
N MET A 1 11.17 -27.04 -17.80
CA MET A 1 11.85 -25.74 -17.67
C MET A 1 12.94 -25.89 -16.63
N ASN A 2 14.14 -25.38 -16.89
CA ASN A 2 15.24 -25.44 -15.94
C ASN A 2 15.56 -24.02 -15.40
N SER A 3 16.49 -23.96 -14.48
CA SER A 3 16.85 -22.68 -13.82
C SER A 3 17.40 -21.63 -14.78
N GLU A 4 17.93 -22.01 -15.92
CA GLU A 4 18.44 -21.07 -16.92
C GLU A 4 17.34 -20.24 -17.56
N ASN A 5 16.07 -20.69 -17.46
CA ASN A 5 14.93 -19.97 -17.98
C ASN A 5 14.34 -18.97 -16.98
N ILE A 6 14.94 -18.88 -15.81
CA ILE A 6 14.48 -17.98 -14.75
C ILE A 6 15.48 -16.86 -14.59
N ILE A 7 15.01 -15.62 -14.71
CA ILE A 7 15.79 -14.43 -14.41
C ILE A 7 15.37 -13.92 -13.03
N GLU A 8 16.31 -13.93 -12.08
CA GLU A 8 16.06 -13.42 -10.73
C GLU A 8 16.41 -11.93 -10.67
N GLN A 9 15.54 -11.15 -10.04
CA GLN A 9 15.77 -9.73 -9.80
C GLN A 9 15.49 -9.43 -8.34
N ALA A 10 16.39 -8.67 -7.72
CA ALA A 10 16.25 -8.25 -6.33
C ALA A 10 15.26 -7.10 -6.24
N PHE A 11 14.10 -7.37 -5.69
CA PHE A 11 13.04 -6.40 -5.50
C PHE A 11 12.71 -6.26 -4.03
N GLY A 12 11.82 -5.35 -3.73
CA GLY A 12 11.23 -5.21 -2.42
C GLY A 12 9.72 -5.25 -2.51
N LYS A 13 9.13 -5.53 -1.37
CA LYS A 13 7.70 -5.47 -1.16
C LYS A 13 7.45 -4.50 -0.01
N LEU A 14 6.68 -3.46 -0.28
CA LEU A 14 6.29 -2.48 0.71
C LEU A 14 4.84 -2.71 1.08
N GLN A 15 4.57 -2.87 2.37
CA GLN A 15 3.22 -3.05 2.87
C GLN A 15 2.85 -1.86 3.74
N ILE A 16 1.82 -1.13 3.35
CA ILE A 16 1.36 0.07 4.03
C ILE A 16 -0.01 -0.24 4.63
N TYR A 17 -0.12 -0.14 5.95
CA TYR A 17 -1.36 -0.46 6.66
C TYR A 17 -2.15 0.80 6.93
N ILE A 18 -3.37 0.84 6.43
CA ILE A 18 -4.26 1.99 6.54
C ILE A 18 -5.68 1.52 6.82
N LYS A 19 -6.58 2.43 7.13
CA LYS A 19 -8.00 2.13 7.30
C LYS A 19 -8.77 2.50 6.04
N PRO A 20 -9.85 1.78 5.71
CA PRO A 20 -10.61 2.04 4.48
C PRO A 20 -11.15 3.46 4.37
N LYS A 21 -11.52 4.06 5.49
CA LYS A 21 -12.09 5.42 5.49
C LYS A 21 -11.08 6.54 5.61
N GLU A 22 -9.78 6.23 5.73
CA GLU A 22 -8.77 7.27 5.75
C GLU A 22 -8.76 8.02 4.43
N LYS A 23 -8.72 9.34 4.54
CA LYS A 23 -8.77 10.25 3.41
C LYS A 23 -7.50 11.06 3.35
N VAL A 24 -7.18 11.51 2.16
CA VAL A 24 -6.08 12.45 1.96
C VAL A 24 -6.47 13.77 2.63
N GLN A 25 -5.61 14.27 3.51
CA GLN A 25 -5.80 15.58 4.10
C GLN A 25 -5.52 16.65 3.06
N ALA A 26 -6.47 17.57 2.91
CA ALA A 26 -6.35 18.62 1.93
C ALA A 26 -6.01 19.94 2.61
N GLU A 27 -5.10 20.69 2.01
CA GLU A 27 -4.66 21.98 2.54
C GLU A 27 -5.64 23.09 2.24
N ASN A 28 -6.53 22.93 1.25
CA ASN A 28 -7.48 23.97 0.88
C ASN A 28 -8.91 23.42 0.77
N LEU A 29 -9.86 24.35 0.74
CA LEU A 29 -11.28 24.04 0.73
C LEU A 29 -11.74 23.23 -0.50
N LEU A 30 -11.17 23.55 -1.65
CA LEU A 30 -11.51 22.85 -2.90
C LEU A 30 -11.18 21.37 -2.82
N HIS A 31 -10.02 21.04 -2.26
CA HIS A 31 -9.61 19.65 -2.07
C HIS A 31 -10.48 18.94 -1.03
N ARG A 32 -10.93 19.66 0.01
CA ARG A 32 -11.82 19.11 1.02
C ARG A 32 -13.16 18.67 0.45
N LEU A 33 -13.65 19.38 -0.54
CA LEU A 33 -14.91 19.05 -1.22
C LEU A 33 -14.79 17.78 -2.06
N ARG A 34 -13.55 17.39 -2.41
CA ARG A 34 -13.26 16.18 -3.16
C ARG A 34 -12.51 15.19 -2.31
N SER A 35 -13.06 14.87 -1.11
CA SER A 35 -12.36 13.94 -0.22
C SER A 35 -12.13 12.61 -0.94
N ARG A 36 -10.86 12.22 -1.01
CA ARG A 36 -10.43 11.02 -1.70
C ARG A 36 -9.90 10.02 -0.69
N GLN A 37 -10.21 8.75 -0.92
CA GLN A 37 -9.72 7.69 -0.05
C GLN A 37 -8.21 7.51 -0.25
N LEU A 38 -7.50 7.43 0.87
CA LEU A 38 -6.05 7.35 0.86
C LEU A 38 -5.52 6.16 0.07
N TYR A 39 -6.14 4.98 0.25
CA TYR A 39 -5.66 3.79 -0.45
C TYR A 39 -5.75 3.94 -1.97
N ARG A 40 -6.80 4.59 -2.46
CA ARG A 40 -6.97 4.83 -3.91
C ARG A 40 -5.92 5.80 -4.44
N GLU A 41 -5.61 6.83 -3.67
CA GLU A 41 -4.58 7.80 -4.05
C GLU A 41 -3.19 7.16 -4.07
N LEU A 42 -2.90 6.28 -3.11
CA LEU A 42 -1.61 5.58 -3.09
C LEU A 42 -1.45 4.68 -4.31
N VAL A 43 -2.50 3.96 -4.70
CA VAL A 43 -2.46 3.12 -5.91
C VAL A 43 -2.28 4.00 -7.16
N LYS A 44 -2.99 5.11 -7.23
CA LYS A 44 -2.87 6.05 -8.35
C LYS A 44 -1.44 6.59 -8.46
N TYR A 45 -0.86 7.04 -7.35
CA TYR A 45 0.52 7.54 -7.36
C TYR A 45 1.52 6.45 -7.69
N ALA A 46 1.31 5.23 -7.22
CA ALA A 46 2.17 4.10 -7.59
C ALA A 46 2.16 3.89 -9.11
N LYS A 47 0.99 3.98 -9.73
CA LYS A 47 0.86 3.87 -11.18
C LYS A 47 1.56 5.03 -11.90
N GLU A 48 1.36 6.25 -11.42
CA GLU A 48 2.01 7.45 -11.99
C GLU A 48 3.53 7.39 -11.86
N ASP A 49 4.03 6.84 -10.76
CA ASP A 49 5.46 6.69 -10.52
C ASP A 49 6.04 5.43 -11.16
N HIS A 50 5.25 4.73 -11.94
CA HIS A 50 5.66 3.55 -12.73
C HIS A 50 6.17 2.38 -11.88
N LEU A 51 5.63 2.20 -10.69
CA LEU A 51 5.92 1.00 -9.91
C LEU A 51 5.31 -0.22 -10.60
N ILE A 52 6.01 -1.35 -10.52
CA ILE A 52 5.62 -2.54 -11.27
C ILE A 52 4.33 -3.17 -10.77
N ASN A 53 4.01 -3.00 -9.50
CA ASN A 53 2.79 -3.58 -8.93
C ASN A 53 2.27 -2.75 -7.76
N ALA A 54 0.95 -2.62 -7.70
CA ALA A 54 0.24 -2.08 -6.56
C ALA A 54 -1.05 -2.87 -6.38
N SER A 55 -1.28 -3.39 -5.18
CA SER A 55 -2.47 -4.17 -4.85
C SER A 55 -2.97 -3.76 -3.49
N VAL A 56 -4.28 -3.89 -3.27
CA VAL A 56 -4.89 -3.57 -1.99
C VAL A 56 -5.59 -4.81 -1.46
N TYR A 57 -5.30 -5.15 -0.22
CA TYR A 57 -5.90 -6.29 0.46
C TYR A 57 -6.62 -5.79 1.71
N GLN A 58 -7.82 -6.28 1.92
CA GLN A 58 -8.52 -5.98 3.16
C GLN A 58 -8.30 -7.12 4.14
N THR A 59 -7.93 -6.78 5.37
CA THR A 59 -7.78 -7.79 6.41
C THR A 59 -9.15 -8.30 6.84
N HIS A 60 -9.19 -9.53 7.33
CA HIS A 60 -10.43 -10.16 7.76
C HIS A 60 -10.70 -9.97 9.24
N HIS A 61 -9.63 -9.98 10.05
CA HIS A 61 -9.69 -9.85 11.50
C HIS A 61 -8.32 -9.42 12.01
N GLY A 62 -8.26 -8.47 12.92
CA GLY A 62 -6.98 -8.07 13.49
C GLY A 62 -6.94 -6.62 13.94
N TYR A 63 -5.72 -6.16 14.21
CA TYR A 63 -5.47 -4.77 14.55
C TYR A 63 -4.11 -4.33 14.03
N SER A 64 -3.90 -3.02 13.91
CA SER A 64 -2.62 -2.44 13.53
C SER A 64 -2.25 -1.31 14.48
N LEU A 65 -0.98 -1.16 14.77
CA LEU A 65 -0.43 -0.10 15.63
C LEU A 65 -1.15 -0.03 16.99
N HIS A 66 -1.39 -1.19 17.63
CA HIS A 66 -2.06 -1.27 18.93
C HIS A 66 -3.49 -0.72 18.92
N GLY A 67 -4.12 -0.66 17.75
CA GLY A 67 -5.50 -0.22 17.63
C GLY A 67 -6.49 -1.28 18.10
N LYS A 68 -7.77 -1.03 17.85
CA LYS A 68 -8.84 -1.96 18.21
C LYS A 68 -8.80 -3.20 17.33
N ILE A 69 -9.19 -4.33 17.92
CA ILE A 69 -9.42 -5.56 17.14
C ILE A 69 -10.70 -5.36 16.32
N SER A 70 -10.62 -5.63 15.05
CA SER A 70 -11.75 -5.52 14.12
C SER A 70 -11.89 -6.80 13.32
N SER A 71 -13.12 -7.18 13.02
CA SER A 71 -13.43 -8.36 12.22
C SER A 71 -14.33 -7.96 11.07
N ARG A 72 -14.19 -8.68 9.96
CA ARG A 72 -15.11 -8.54 8.85
C ARG A 72 -16.49 -9.06 9.25
N ASN A 73 -17.48 -8.21 9.11
CA ASN A 73 -18.87 -8.55 9.43
C ASN A 73 -19.76 -8.14 8.28
N VAL A 74 -20.61 -9.06 7.84
CA VAL A 74 -21.52 -8.84 6.70
C VAL A 74 -22.59 -7.79 7.01
N GLU A 75 -22.98 -7.69 8.27
CA GLU A 75 -24.07 -6.79 8.69
C GLU A 75 -23.60 -5.37 9.03
N LEU A 76 -22.30 -5.17 9.24
CA LEU A 76 -21.73 -3.88 9.63
C LEU A 76 -20.73 -3.40 8.60
N ALA A 77 -20.59 -2.08 8.50
CA ALA A 77 -19.54 -1.50 7.67
C ALA A 77 -18.16 -1.86 8.23
N ASN A 78 -17.26 -2.34 7.36
CA ASN A 78 -15.91 -2.76 7.75
C ASN A 78 -14.93 -1.59 7.72
N GLU A 79 -15.37 -0.42 8.20
CA GLU A 79 -14.59 0.82 8.11
C GLU A 79 -13.34 0.83 8.97
N ASP A 80 -13.34 0.04 10.05
CA ASP A 80 -12.21 -0.03 10.99
C ASP A 80 -11.26 -1.19 10.70
N LEU A 81 -11.57 -2.05 9.76
CA LEU A 81 -10.65 -3.12 9.36
C LEU A 81 -9.46 -2.51 8.62
N SER A 82 -8.26 -2.94 9.01
CA SER A 82 -7.06 -2.50 8.32
C SER A 82 -7.05 -2.98 6.88
N MET A 83 -6.55 -2.14 6.01
CA MET A 83 -6.22 -2.50 4.64
C MET A 83 -4.72 -2.50 4.49
N CYS A 84 -4.21 -3.32 3.59
CA CYS A 84 -2.81 -3.34 3.23
C CYS A 84 -2.68 -2.90 1.77
N VAL A 85 -1.96 -1.82 1.55
CA VAL A 85 -1.54 -1.42 0.20
C VAL A 85 -0.15 -2.01 0.00
N GLU A 86 -0.03 -2.89 -0.98
CA GLU A 86 1.20 -3.61 -1.25
C GLU A 86 1.81 -3.12 -2.56
N LEU A 87 3.05 -2.64 -2.49
CA LEU A 87 3.78 -2.13 -3.63
C LEU A 87 5.00 -3.01 -3.87
N ILE A 88 5.28 -3.33 -5.12
CA ILE A 88 6.45 -4.14 -5.49
C ILE A 88 7.22 -3.41 -6.55
N ASP A 89 8.52 -3.24 -6.34
CA ASP A 89 9.47 -2.75 -7.30
C ASP A 89 10.88 -2.88 -6.70
N GLU A 90 11.86 -2.31 -7.36
CA GLU A 90 13.20 -2.20 -6.81
C GLU A 90 13.19 -1.36 -5.53
N LYS A 91 14.05 -1.72 -4.59
CA LYS A 91 14.12 -1.05 -3.29
C LYS A 91 14.24 0.47 -3.42
N GLU A 92 15.12 0.91 -4.32
CA GLU A 92 15.40 2.34 -4.53
C GLU A 92 14.16 3.09 -5.02
N LYS A 93 13.36 2.46 -5.85
CA LYS A 93 12.11 3.05 -6.32
C LYS A 93 11.07 3.13 -5.21
N LEU A 94 11.01 2.12 -4.36
CA LEU A 94 10.10 2.13 -3.21
C LEU A 94 10.51 3.20 -2.20
N GLU A 95 11.82 3.37 -1.97
CA GLU A 95 12.31 4.44 -1.11
C GLU A 95 11.96 5.81 -1.68
N ALA A 96 12.17 5.99 -2.98
CA ALA A 96 11.82 7.25 -3.66
C ALA A 96 10.32 7.56 -3.56
N PHE A 97 9.49 6.53 -3.71
CA PHE A 97 8.04 6.66 -3.54
C PHE A 97 7.69 7.15 -2.13
N CYS A 98 8.29 6.54 -1.13
CA CYS A 98 8.04 6.92 0.26
C CYS A 98 8.49 8.35 0.57
N ILE A 99 9.62 8.77 0.01
CA ILE A 99 10.13 10.12 0.20
C ILE A 99 9.20 11.13 -0.48
N LYS A 100 8.81 10.84 -1.71
CA LYS A 100 7.95 11.72 -2.50
C LYS A 100 6.58 11.91 -1.84
N HIS A 101 6.03 10.85 -1.26
CA HIS A 101 4.70 10.85 -0.67
C HIS A 101 4.73 10.79 0.85
N ALA A 102 5.80 11.29 1.46
CA ALA A 102 6.00 11.20 2.91
C ALA A 102 4.84 11.80 3.70
N ASP A 103 4.23 12.88 3.22
CA ASP A 103 3.11 13.51 3.92
C ASP A 103 1.90 12.59 4.04
N LEU A 104 1.67 11.73 3.05
CA LEU A 104 0.58 10.76 3.08
C LEU A 104 0.90 9.55 3.96
N LEU A 105 2.18 9.26 4.12
CA LEU A 105 2.62 8.03 4.78
C LEU A 105 3.04 8.24 6.23
N ARG A 106 3.14 9.48 6.67
CA ARG A 106 3.59 9.79 8.04
C ARG A 106 2.66 9.18 9.07
N GLY A 107 3.24 8.47 10.03
CA GLY A 107 2.48 7.82 11.09
C GLY A 107 1.86 6.47 10.72
N LYS A 108 2.00 6.03 9.48
CA LYS A 108 1.49 4.72 9.06
C LYS A 108 2.47 3.62 9.41
N MET A 109 1.95 2.42 9.63
CA MET A 109 2.80 1.24 9.77
C MET A 109 3.22 0.77 8.38
N ILE A 110 4.52 0.78 8.14
CA ILE A 110 5.07 0.40 6.84
C ILE A 110 6.10 -0.70 7.06
N VAL A 111 5.92 -1.80 6.34
CA VAL A 111 6.83 -2.94 6.40
C VAL A 111 7.49 -3.10 5.05
N PHE A 112 8.82 -3.22 5.04
CA PHE A 112 9.57 -3.52 3.84
C PHE A 112 10.12 -4.94 3.95
N LYS A 113 9.99 -5.70 2.86
CA LYS A 113 10.57 -7.05 2.77
C LYS A 113 11.37 -7.16 1.47
N PRO A 114 12.61 -7.59 1.52
CA PRO A 114 13.30 -7.97 0.29
C PRO A 114 12.66 -9.23 -0.28
N VAL A 115 12.46 -9.25 -1.60
CA VAL A 115 11.87 -10.40 -2.30
C VAL A 115 12.64 -10.64 -3.58
N GLU A 116 12.51 -11.84 -4.12
CA GLU A 116 13.00 -12.15 -5.45
C GLU A 116 11.84 -12.02 -6.42
N PHE A 117 12.07 -11.33 -7.51
CA PHE A 117 11.13 -11.25 -8.62
C PHE A 117 11.66 -12.11 -9.75
N TRP A 118 10.89 -13.08 -10.17
CA TRP A 118 11.31 -14.04 -11.18
C TRP A 118 10.61 -13.75 -12.51
N GLN A 119 11.40 -13.64 -13.57
CA GLN A 119 10.88 -13.59 -14.92
C GLN A 119 11.24 -14.89 -15.63
N ILE A 120 10.29 -15.46 -16.33
CA ILE A 120 10.48 -16.70 -17.07
C ILE A 120 10.66 -16.33 -18.54
N LYS A 121 11.80 -16.73 -19.10
CA LYS A 121 12.09 -16.51 -20.52
C LYS A 121 11.17 -17.34 -21.41
#